data_253c869cead3dc0d1e7cb9a08bc9ce47
#
_entry.id   253c869cead3dc0d1e7cb9a08bc9ce47
#
_cell.length_a   1.000
_cell.length_b   1.000
_cell.length_c   1.000
_cell.angle_alpha   90.00
_cell.angle_beta   90.00
_cell.angle_gamma   90.00
#
_symmetry.space_group_name_H-M   'P 1'
#
loop_
_entity.id
_entity.type
_entity.pdbx_description
1 polymer ?
#
loop_
_entity_poly.entity_id
_entity_poly.type
_entity_poly.pdbx_seq_one_letter_code
_entity_poly.pdbx_strand_id
1 'polypeptide(L)'
;MQGRVARVALTFAITAGALIFSGCGTTGGRISQHPDMYQRLSARDQALVSQGQIRPGMTMDAVWLAWGTPDQKIPDNMDGRPAETWVYLRYETPPSYGGPYYFGPFDWSYIPPKFVHPSRGATFSNGRVVFFRYLTPP
;
A
#
# COMPACT_ATOMS: atom_id res chain seq x y z
N MET A 1 -17.80 71.27 0.68
CA MET A 1 -17.31 70.36 -0.40
C MET A 1 -16.95 69.03 0.20
N GLN A 2 -17.72 68.01 -0.09
CA GLN A 2 -17.60 66.68 0.53
C GLN A 2 -16.77 65.78 -0.37
N GLY A 3 -15.59 65.36 0.08
CA GLY A 3 -14.75 64.34 -0.56
C GLY A 3 -15.21 62.96 -0.18
N ARG A 4 -15.75 62.21 -1.13
CA ARG A 4 -16.10 60.77 -0.98
C ARG A 4 -14.84 59.95 -1.07
N VAL A 5 -14.38 59.38 0.03
CA VAL A 5 -13.34 58.36 0.07
C VAL A 5 -13.98 57.00 -0.33
N ALA A 6 -13.66 56.58 -1.53
CA ALA A 6 -14.02 55.23 -2.00
C ALA A 6 -13.17 54.19 -1.27
N ARG A 7 -13.82 53.34 -0.46
CA ARG A 7 -13.19 52.16 0.16
C ARG A 7 -13.15 51.07 -0.86
N VAL A 8 -11.98 50.79 -1.41
CA VAL A 8 -11.73 49.60 -2.23
C VAL A 8 -11.57 48.42 -1.26
N ALA A 9 -12.56 47.59 -1.18
CA ALA A 9 -12.46 46.31 -0.47
C ALA A 9 -11.72 45.31 -1.38
N LEU A 10 -10.48 45.01 -1.00
CA LEU A 10 -9.66 44.00 -1.66
C LEU A 10 -10.06 42.63 -1.11
N THR A 11 -10.95 41.94 -1.81
CA THR A 11 -11.33 40.53 -1.53
C THR A 11 -10.19 39.62 -1.94
N PHE A 12 -9.41 39.14 -0.98
CA PHE A 12 -8.46 38.03 -1.16
C PHE A 12 -9.27 36.73 -1.28
N ALA A 13 -9.43 36.25 -2.51
CA ALA A 13 -9.90 34.89 -2.75
C ALA A 13 -8.76 33.90 -2.46
N ILE A 14 -8.81 33.27 -1.29
CA ILE A 14 -7.93 32.14 -0.95
C ILE A 14 -8.44 30.94 -1.73
N THR A 15 -7.87 30.68 -2.90
CA THR A 15 -8.03 29.42 -3.61
C THR A 15 -7.26 28.34 -2.83
N ALA A 16 -7.97 27.61 -1.97
CA ALA A 16 -7.46 26.39 -1.36
C ALA A 16 -7.25 25.36 -2.48
N GLY A 17 -6.04 25.31 -3.02
CA GLY A 17 -5.59 24.25 -3.92
C GLY A 17 -5.62 22.93 -3.18
N ALA A 18 -6.61 22.10 -3.45
CA ALA A 18 -6.62 20.72 -3.01
C ALA A 18 -5.46 20.00 -3.71
N LEU A 19 -4.35 19.85 -2.99
CA LEU A 19 -3.26 18.96 -3.38
C LEU A 19 -3.82 17.54 -3.31
N ILE A 20 -4.28 17.04 -4.44
CA ILE A 20 -4.62 15.62 -4.60
C ILE A 20 -3.28 14.88 -4.57
N PHE A 21 -2.85 14.49 -3.37
CA PHE A 21 -1.80 13.50 -3.21
C PHE A 21 -2.38 12.19 -3.72
N SER A 22 -2.10 11.87 -4.98
CA SER A 22 -2.21 10.50 -5.48
C SER A 22 -1.23 9.67 -4.66
N GLY A 23 -1.69 9.19 -3.51
CA GLY A 23 -0.92 8.30 -2.66
C GLY A 23 -0.71 7.01 -3.42
N CYS A 24 0.41 6.89 -4.12
CA CYS A 24 0.93 5.60 -4.52
C CYS A 24 0.80 4.68 -3.32
N GLY A 25 0.22 3.49 -3.47
CA GLY A 25 -0.21 2.53 -2.45
C GLY A 25 0.71 2.23 -1.27
N THR A 26 1.28 3.27 -0.66
CA THR A 26 2.13 3.21 0.52
C THR A 26 1.27 3.06 1.78
N THR A 27 1.84 2.52 2.83
CA THR A 27 1.19 2.41 4.15
C THR A 27 0.71 3.76 4.64
N GLY A 28 1.54 4.81 4.58
CA GLY A 28 1.16 6.16 4.96
C GLY A 28 0.01 6.72 4.14
N GLY A 29 -0.01 6.46 2.82
CA GLY A 29 -1.09 6.86 1.93
C GLY A 29 -2.42 6.18 2.30
N ARG A 30 -2.41 4.88 2.61
CA ARG A 30 -3.61 4.16 3.05
C ARG A 30 -4.14 4.66 4.39
N ILE A 31 -3.25 4.91 5.36
CA ILE A 31 -3.63 5.48 6.67
C ILE A 31 -4.29 6.85 6.51
N SER A 32 -3.73 7.73 5.67
CA SER A 32 -4.30 9.06 5.44
C SER A 32 -5.64 9.04 4.70
N GLN A 33 -5.86 8.05 3.83
CA GLN A 33 -7.12 7.87 3.13
C GLN A 33 -8.20 7.20 4.00
N HIS A 34 -7.81 6.42 5.01
CA HIS A 34 -8.71 5.67 5.89
C HIS A 34 -8.39 5.91 7.38
N PRO A 35 -8.45 7.17 7.85
CA PRO A 35 -8.09 7.52 9.22
C PRO A 35 -8.99 6.81 10.25
N ASP A 36 -10.26 6.61 9.93
CA ASP A 36 -11.21 5.93 10.81
C ASP A 36 -10.85 4.46 11.06
N MET A 37 -10.37 3.77 10.02
CA MET A 37 -9.89 2.40 10.17
C MET A 37 -8.67 2.35 11.07
N TYR A 38 -7.73 3.26 10.88
CA TYR A 38 -6.52 3.35 11.66
C TYR A 38 -6.79 3.68 13.13
N GLN A 39 -7.66 4.66 13.40
CA GLN A 39 -8.02 5.08 14.76
C GLN A 39 -8.75 4.00 15.58
N ARG A 40 -9.47 3.09 14.93
CA ARG A 40 -10.11 1.94 15.61
C ARG A 40 -9.13 0.87 16.06
N LEU A 41 -7.89 0.89 15.59
CA LEU A 41 -6.88 -0.06 16.03
C LEU A 41 -6.38 0.27 17.44
N SER A 42 -5.89 -0.76 18.15
CA SER A 42 -5.17 -0.52 19.40
C SER A 42 -3.91 0.31 19.17
N ALA A 43 -3.45 1.07 20.16
CA ALA A 43 -2.22 1.87 20.03
C ALA A 43 -1.00 1.02 19.61
N ARG A 44 -0.93 -0.23 20.08
CA ARG A 44 0.09 -1.20 19.67
C ARG A 44 -0.02 -1.55 18.18
N ASP A 45 -1.23 -1.79 17.70
CA ASP A 45 -1.45 -2.15 16.29
C ASP A 45 -1.21 -0.95 15.38
N GLN A 46 -1.59 0.26 15.81
CA GLN A 46 -1.28 1.50 15.08
C GLN A 46 0.23 1.68 14.88
N ALA A 47 1.02 1.46 15.95
CA ALA A 47 2.47 1.55 15.86
C ALA A 47 3.08 0.53 14.89
N LEU A 48 2.59 -0.71 14.87
CA LEU A 48 3.05 -1.75 13.95
C LEU A 48 2.61 -1.44 12.50
N VAL A 49 1.34 -1.09 12.31
CA VAL A 49 0.80 -0.75 10.99
C VAL A 49 1.55 0.41 10.36
N SER A 50 1.86 1.46 11.11
CA SER A 50 2.63 2.61 10.59
C SER A 50 4.02 2.22 10.06
N GLN A 51 4.60 1.15 10.59
CA GLN A 51 5.87 0.58 10.14
C GLN A 51 5.71 -0.51 9.06
N GLY A 52 4.48 -0.76 8.59
CA GLY A 52 4.20 -1.84 7.65
C GLY A 52 4.35 -3.24 8.26
N GLN A 53 4.26 -3.36 9.58
CA GLN A 53 4.39 -4.62 10.30
C GLN A 53 3.03 -5.14 10.73
N ILE A 54 2.93 -6.46 10.87
CA ILE A 54 1.74 -7.14 11.39
C ILE A 54 2.11 -8.14 12.49
N ARG A 55 1.11 -8.59 13.24
CA ARG A 55 1.25 -9.63 14.27
C ARG A 55 0.02 -10.54 14.29
N PRO A 56 0.12 -11.74 14.89
CA PRO A 56 -1.05 -12.58 15.15
C PRO A 56 -2.11 -11.83 15.96
N GLY A 57 -3.38 -12.09 15.65
CA GLY A 57 -4.54 -11.45 16.29
C GLY A 57 -4.97 -10.12 15.66
N MET A 58 -4.20 -9.52 14.77
CA MET A 58 -4.64 -8.34 14.00
C MET A 58 -5.82 -8.65 13.09
N THR A 59 -6.66 -7.65 12.85
CA THR A 59 -7.79 -7.75 11.91
C THR A 59 -7.32 -7.68 10.45
N MET A 60 -8.17 -8.10 9.52
CA MET A 60 -7.92 -7.96 8.09
C MET A 60 -7.72 -6.49 7.69
N ASP A 61 -8.48 -5.56 8.30
CA ASP A 61 -8.33 -4.12 8.08
C ASP A 61 -6.93 -3.63 8.47
N ALA A 62 -6.40 -4.08 9.60
CA ALA A 62 -5.06 -3.71 10.05
C ALA A 62 -3.98 -4.22 9.07
N VAL A 63 -4.13 -5.46 8.58
CA VAL A 63 -3.21 -6.03 7.57
C VAL A 63 -3.33 -5.27 6.25
N TRP A 64 -4.54 -4.91 5.83
CA TRP A 64 -4.74 -4.12 4.62
C TRP A 64 -4.11 -2.72 4.74
N LEU A 65 -4.25 -2.06 5.88
CA LEU A 65 -3.57 -0.77 6.12
C LEU A 65 -2.05 -0.91 6.05
N ALA A 66 -1.49 -1.98 6.65
CA ALA A 66 -0.05 -2.22 6.68
C ALA A 66 0.52 -2.63 5.32
N TRP A 67 -0.14 -3.58 4.66
CA TRP A 67 0.41 -4.27 3.47
C TRP A 67 -0.30 -3.92 2.16
N GLY A 68 -1.51 -3.38 2.22
CA GLY A 68 -2.34 -3.09 1.05
C GLY A 68 -3.17 -4.28 0.60
N THR A 69 -3.67 -4.16 -0.63
CA THR A 69 -4.47 -5.20 -1.26
C THR A 69 -3.58 -6.39 -1.63
N PRO A 70 -3.96 -7.62 -1.24
CA PRO A 70 -3.23 -8.81 -1.65
C PRO A 70 -3.39 -9.07 -3.16
N ASP A 71 -2.37 -9.67 -3.77
CA ASP A 71 -2.44 -10.11 -5.16
C ASP A 71 -3.35 -11.32 -5.35
N GLN A 72 -3.41 -12.19 -4.32
CA GLN A 72 -4.25 -13.37 -4.32
C GLN A 72 -4.86 -13.60 -2.95
N LYS A 73 -6.10 -14.11 -2.94
CA LYS A 73 -6.81 -14.61 -1.76
C LYS A 73 -7.14 -16.08 -1.98
N ILE A 74 -6.62 -16.93 -1.13
CA ILE A 74 -6.75 -18.37 -1.25
C ILE A 74 -7.61 -18.86 -0.08
N PRO A 75 -8.80 -19.43 -0.35
CA PRO A 75 -9.56 -20.13 0.68
C PRO A 75 -8.73 -21.25 1.28
N ASP A 76 -8.77 -21.39 2.59
CA ASP A 76 -8.01 -22.39 3.35
C ASP A 76 -8.89 -23.00 4.44
N ASN A 77 -8.42 -24.06 5.07
CA ASN A 77 -9.06 -24.69 6.18
C ASN A 77 -8.03 -25.03 7.26
N MET A 78 -8.19 -24.47 8.43
CA MET A 78 -7.34 -24.75 9.59
C MET A 78 -8.13 -25.51 10.65
N ASP A 79 -7.80 -26.77 10.85
CA ASP A 79 -8.44 -27.64 11.85
C ASP A 79 -9.97 -27.65 11.75
N GLY A 80 -10.51 -27.76 10.55
CA GLY A 80 -11.95 -27.78 10.28
C GLY A 80 -12.64 -26.41 10.36
N ARG A 81 -11.89 -25.32 10.54
CA ARG A 81 -12.40 -23.94 10.54
C ARG A 81 -12.05 -23.23 9.25
N PRO A 82 -13.00 -22.48 8.66
CA PRO A 82 -12.72 -21.69 7.49
C PRO A 82 -11.58 -20.68 7.75
N ALA A 83 -10.64 -20.64 6.83
CA ALA A 83 -9.52 -19.70 6.82
C ALA A 83 -9.36 -19.07 5.43
N GLU A 84 -8.64 -17.99 5.34
CA GLU A 84 -8.27 -17.32 4.09
C GLU A 84 -6.82 -16.90 4.15
N THR A 85 -6.05 -17.22 3.14
CA THR A 85 -4.65 -16.82 3.03
C THR A 85 -4.50 -15.70 1.99
N TRP A 86 -3.98 -14.57 2.41
CA TRP A 86 -3.61 -13.47 1.54
C TRP A 86 -2.16 -13.63 1.11
N VAL A 87 -1.93 -13.63 -0.20
CA VAL A 87 -0.60 -13.75 -0.80
C VAL A 87 -0.24 -12.45 -1.50
N TYR A 88 0.97 -11.98 -1.22
CA TYR A 88 1.55 -10.78 -1.83
C TYR A 88 2.72 -11.20 -2.70
N LEU A 89 2.73 -10.79 -3.94
CA LEU A 89 3.73 -11.12 -4.92
C LEU A 89 4.75 -9.99 -5.07
N ARG A 90 5.98 -10.35 -5.38
CA ARG A 90 7.01 -9.42 -5.81
C ARG A 90 7.33 -9.70 -7.27
N TYR A 91 7.37 -8.62 -8.04
CA TYR A 91 7.74 -8.65 -9.44
C TYR A 91 9.19 -8.20 -9.54
N GLU A 92 10.09 -9.09 -9.89
CA GLU A 92 11.49 -8.77 -10.11
C GLU A 92 11.75 -8.70 -11.61
N THR A 93 12.30 -7.57 -12.05
CA THR A 93 12.90 -7.52 -13.36
C THR A 93 14.29 -8.15 -13.22
N PRO A 94 14.63 -9.17 -14.03
CA PRO A 94 15.97 -9.71 -13.99
C PRO A 94 16.95 -8.56 -14.21
N PRO A 95 18.12 -8.59 -13.54
CA PRO A 95 19.17 -7.63 -13.86
C PRO A 95 19.36 -7.70 -15.37
N SER A 96 19.20 -6.56 -16.03
CA SER A 96 19.51 -6.48 -17.45
C SER A 96 20.96 -6.90 -17.56
N TYR A 97 21.22 -8.05 -18.15
CA TYR A 97 22.54 -8.44 -18.59
C TYR A 97 22.91 -7.53 -19.76
N GLY A 98 22.97 -6.23 -19.49
CA GLY A 98 23.48 -5.21 -20.39
C GLY A 98 24.99 -5.30 -20.46
N GLY A 99 25.48 -6.40 -20.96
CA GLY A 99 26.78 -6.38 -21.58
C GLY A 99 26.67 -5.53 -22.85
N PRO A 100 27.72 -4.75 -23.22
CA PRO A 100 27.69 -3.86 -24.37
C PRO A 100 27.52 -4.58 -25.73
N TYR A 101 27.24 -5.88 -25.71
CA TYR A 101 27.17 -6.75 -26.89
C TYR A 101 25.75 -7.21 -27.25
N TYR A 102 24.69 -6.85 -26.47
CA TYR A 102 23.36 -7.41 -26.70
C TYR A 102 22.30 -6.40 -27.17
N PHE A 103 22.64 -5.16 -27.33
CA PHE A 103 21.73 -4.18 -27.91
C PHE A 103 22.24 -3.73 -29.30
N GLY A 104 21.88 -4.51 -30.29
CA GLY A 104 21.82 -3.97 -31.65
C GLY A 104 20.80 -2.82 -31.68
N PRO A 105 21.02 -1.76 -32.48
CA PRO A 105 20.21 -0.54 -32.46
C PRO A 105 18.74 -0.73 -32.87
N PHE A 106 18.28 -1.97 -33.06
CA PHE A 106 16.95 -2.27 -33.65
C PHE A 106 16.13 -3.32 -32.91
N ASP A 107 16.55 -3.84 -31.75
CA ASP A 107 15.74 -4.85 -31.04
C ASP A 107 15.01 -4.25 -29.83
N TRP A 108 13.93 -3.53 -30.12
CA TRP A 108 12.97 -3.02 -29.13
C TRP A 108 12.00 -4.08 -28.62
N SER A 109 12.12 -5.33 -29.08
CA SER A 109 11.13 -6.39 -28.82
C SER A 109 11.45 -7.30 -27.63
N TYR A 110 12.63 -7.23 -27.06
CA TYR A 110 12.95 -8.05 -25.89
C TYR A 110 12.51 -7.39 -24.58
N ILE A 111 11.30 -7.69 -24.16
CA ILE A 111 10.84 -7.43 -22.80
C ILE A 111 11.30 -8.63 -21.96
N PRO A 112 12.28 -8.47 -21.04
CA PRO A 112 12.70 -9.58 -20.20
C PRO A 112 11.51 -10.09 -19.39
N PRO A 113 11.35 -11.41 -19.25
CA PRO A 113 10.27 -11.97 -18.45
C PRO A 113 10.39 -11.49 -17.02
N LYS A 114 9.30 -10.97 -16.47
CA LYS A 114 9.23 -10.61 -15.05
C LYS A 114 9.11 -11.89 -14.25
N PHE A 115 10.05 -12.12 -13.36
CA PHE A 115 9.90 -13.20 -12.38
C PHE A 115 8.92 -12.75 -11.31
N VAL A 116 7.96 -13.61 -11.01
CA VAL A 116 6.92 -13.36 -10.01
C VAL A 116 7.06 -14.44 -8.94
N HIS A 117 7.27 -14.01 -7.71
CA HIS A 117 7.32 -14.94 -6.59
C HIS A 117 6.63 -14.38 -5.36
N PRO A 118 6.09 -15.23 -4.49
CA PRO A 118 5.50 -14.78 -3.24
C PRO A 118 6.55 -14.07 -2.37
N SER A 119 6.22 -12.88 -1.89
CA SER A 119 7.11 -12.11 -1.00
C SER A 119 6.71 -12.21 0.47
N ARG A 120 5.42 -12.30 0.74
CA ARG A 120 4.86 -12.42 2.09
C ARG A 120 3.45 -12.98 2.01
N GLY A 121 2.99 -13.56 3.11
CA GLY A 121 1.64 -14.07 3.23
C GLY A 121 1.09 -13.95 4.63
N ALA A 122 -0.24 -13.83 4.75
CA ALA A 122 -0.96 -13.80 6.02
C ALA A 122 -2.20 -14.70 5.93
N THR A 123 -2.36 -15.60 6.89
CA THR A 123 -3.52 -16.48 7.00
C THR A 123 -4.43 -15.99 8.10
N PHE A 124 -5.71 -15.91 7.79
CA PHE A 124 -6.76 -15.44 8.68
C PHE A 124 -7.71 -16.57 9.02
N SER A 125 -8.12 -16.64 10.27
CA SER A 125 -9.26 -17.42 10.74
C SER A 125 -10.14 -16.50 11.60
N ASN A 126 -11.45 -16.54 11.40
CA ASN A 126 -12.41 -15.63 12.04
C ASN A 126 -12.03 -14.13 11.89
N GLY A 127 -11.52 -13.74 10.72
CA GLY A 127 -11.15 -12.36 10.41
C GLY A 127 -9.92 -11.83 11.12
N ARG A 128 -9.14 -12.71 11.77
CA ARG A 128 -7.90 -12.36 12.49
C ARG A 128 -6.72 -13.16 11.98
N VAL A 129 -5.55 -12.51 11.95
CA VAL A 129 -4.29 -13.17 11.61
C VAL A 129 -3.99 -14.27 12.60
N VAL A 130 -3.83 -15.48 12.10
CA VAL A 130 -3.40 -16.66 12.89
C VAL A 130 -1.96 -17.03 12.56
N PHE A 131 -1.53 -16.76 11.33
CA PHE A 131 -0.17 -17.03 10.88
C PHE A 131 0.24 -15.99 9.81
N PHE A 132 1.51 -15.63 9.77
CA PHE A 132 2.09 -14.84 8.68
C PHE A 132 3.57 -15.19 8.50
N ARG A 133 4.08 -14.90 7.30
CA ARG A 133 5.50 -15.08 6.99
C ARG A 133 5.98 -14.07 5.95
N TYR A 134 7.24 -13.71 6.07
CA TYR A 134 8.00 -13.07 5.01
C TYR A 134 8.79 -14.14 4.27
N LEU A 135 8.71 -14.17 2.96
CA LEU A 135 9.39 -15.13 2.07
C LEU A 135 10.66 -14.52 1.46
N THR A 136 10.71 -13.18 1.45
CA THR A 136 11.90 -12.42 1.14
C THR A 136 12.18 -11.48 2.32
N PRO A 137 13.46 -11.22 2.66
CA PRO A 137 13.77 -10.22 3.67
C PRO A 137 13.11 -8.88 3.33
N PRO A 138 12.68 -8.14 4.35
CA PRO A 138 12.09 -6.80 4.17
C PRO A 138 13.08 -5.82 3.56
#